data_6c2dc0e57255853f97927db3be4e09da
#
_entry.id   6c2dc0e57255853f97927db3be4e09da
#
_cell.length_a   1.000
_cell.length_b   1.000
_cell.length_c   1.000
_cell.angle_alpha   90.00
_cell.angle_beta   90.00
_cell.angle_gamma   90.00
#
_symmetry.space_group_name_H-M   'P 1'
#
loop_
_entity.id
_entity.type
_entity.pdbx_description
1 polymer ?
#
loop_
_entity_poly.entity_id
_entity_poly.type
_entity_poly.pdbx_seq_one_letter_code
_entity_poly.pdbx_strand_id
1 'polypeptide(L)'
;MDFTKSGIPGFSVTDSFADVKQRLDIVRAGNDFGFESVMGYLPLDGKRYLMGATQNPMTYDIDSVELRELFKGDTFEGIALGEMSAQEFAGELAKIGSVPIMEDTGIWWPAERVCFYVYEDVPSTICWWGKDPIVDEVKTIFSGKIGELDLNVYHLYKAEE
;
A
#
# COMPACT_ATOMS: atom_id res chain seq x y z
N MET A 1 7.00 -5.05 -13.79
CA MET A 1 7.91 -4.89 -12.63
C MET A 1 7.38 -5.68 -11.47
N ASP A 2 8.25 -6.26 -10.64
CA ASP A 2 7.84 -6.94 -9.41
C ASP A 2 8.01 -5.98 -8.22
N PHE A 3 6.90 -5.69 -7.54
CA PHE A 3 6.90 -4.93 -6.30
C PHE A 3 6.97 -5.86 -5.12
N THR A 4 7.51 -5.42 -4.01
CA THR A 4 7.72 -6.25 -2.83
C THR A 4 7.11 -5.61 -1.58
N LYS A 5 7.00 -6.38 -0.52
CA LYS A 5 6.58 -5.88 0.80
C LYS A 5 7.49 -4.79 1.35
N SER A 6 8.71 -4.69 0.86
CA SER A 6 9.67 -3.66 1.26
C SER A 6 9.48 -2.32 0.52
N GLY A 7 8.58 -2.27 -0.45
CA GLY A 7 8.37 -1.10 -1.29
C GLY A 7 8.99 -1.22 -2.66
N ILE A 8 9.44 -0.10 -3.18
CA ILE A 8 10.06 0.02 -4.50
C ILE A 8 11.50 0.49 -4.29
N PRO A 9 12.48 -0.02 -5.04
CA PRO A 9 13.86 0.46 -4.95
C PRO A 9 13.93 1.98 -5.12
N GLY A 10 14.45 2.67 -4.09
CA GLY A 10 14.55 4.13 -4.07
C GLY A 10 13.24 4.87 -3.82
N PHE A 11 12.17 4.17 -3.46
CA PHE A 11 10.88 4.78 -3.13
C PHE A 11 10.15 3.90 -2.10
N SER A 12 10.56 3.96 -0.86
CA SER A 12 9.99 3.16 0.22
C SER A 12 9.72 3.98 1.46
N VAL A 13 8.98 3.43 2.40
CA VAL A 13 8.70 4.09 3.70
C VAL A 13 9.95 4.28 4.57
N THR A 14 11.05 3.63 4.22
CA THR A 14 12.34 3.79 4.91
C THR A 14 13.20 4.93 4.33
N ASP A 15 12.81 5.48 3.18
CA ASP A 15 13.47 6.65 2.59
C ASP A 15 13.04 7.92 3.33
N SER A 16 13.84 8.98 3.26
CA SER A 16 13.40 10.27 3.77
C SER A 16 12.34 10.88 2.83
N PHE A 17 11.37 11.60 3.41
CA PHE A 17 10.35 12.28 2.61
C PHE A 17 10.96 13.31 1.64
N ALA A 18 12.01 14.01 2.07
CA ALA A 18 12.73 14.95 1.21
C ALA A 18 13.38 14.26 0.00
N ASP A 19 13.99 13.09 0.20
CA ASP A 19 14.62 12.32 -0.87
C ASP A 19 13.57 11.80 -1.85
N VAL A 20 12.44 11.32 -1.36
CA VAL A 20 11.32 10.90 -2.19
C VAL A 20 10.80 12.04 -3.05
N LYS A 21 10.62 13.23 -2.46
CA LYS A 21 10.21 14.43 -3.23
C LYS A 21 11.16 14.76 -4.36
N GLN A 22 12.45 14.64 -4.13
CA GLN A 22 13.47 14.94 -5.14
C GLN A 22 13.49 13.96 -6.31
N ARG A 23 13.05 12.73 -6.08
CA ARG A 23 13.04 11.69 -7.12
C ARG A 23 11.81 11.72 -8.00
N LEU A 24 10.73 12.37 -7.54
CA LEU A 24 9.48 12.46 -8.29
C LEU A 24 9.46 13.65 -9.25
N ASP A 25 8.94 13.42 -10.44
CA ASP A 25 8.44 14.48 -11.29
C ASP A 25 7.05 14.87 -10.75
N ILE A 26 7.04 15.87 -9.85
CA ILE A 26 5.87 16.21 -9.05
C ILE A 26 4.80 16.87 -9.91
N VAL A 27 3.59 16.31 -9.89
CA VAL A 27 2.41 16.86 -10.56
C VAL A 27 1.44 17.48 -9.58
N ARG A 28 1.49 17.09 -8.30
CA ARG A 28 0.65 17.65 -7.24
C ARG A 28 1.38 17.61 -5.91
N ALA A 29 1.30 18.71 -5.16
CA ALA A 29 1.73 18.78 -3.77
C ALA A 29 0.59 19.36 -2.95
N GLY A 30 0.42 18.90 -1.72
CA GLY A 30 -0.64 19.35 -0.83
C GLY A 30 -0.22 19.31 0.62
N ASN A 31 -1.01 19.96 1.45
CA ASN A 31 -0.90 19.92 2.90
C ASN A 31 -2.32 19.87 3.46
N ASP A 32 -2.78 18.68 3.82
CA ASP A 32 -4.11 18.45 4.39
C ASP A 32 -3.96 18.12 5.87
N PHE A 33 -4.56 18.94 6.75
CA PHE A 33 -4.56 18.73 8.20
C PHE A 33 -3.15 18.56 8.81
N GLY A 34 -2.16 19.27 8.28
CA GLY A 34 -0.76 19.15 8.73
C GLY A 34 0.05 18.05 8.05
N PHE A 35 -0.57 17.24 7.20
CA PHE A 35 0.11 16.24 6.39
C PHE A 35 0.66 16.88 5.12
N GLU A 36 1.95 16.86 4.94
CA GLU A 36 2.53 17.15 3.63
C GLU A 36 2.41 15.91 2.74
N SER A 37 1.90 16.07 1.54
CA SER A 37 1.77 15.01 0.55
C SER A 37 2.27 15.45 -0.80
N VAL A 38 2.80 14.50 -1.55
CA VAL A 38 3.24 14.71 -2.93
C VAL A 38 2.74 13.57 -3.80
N MET A 39 2.48 13.88 -5.06
CA MET A 39 2.18 12.91 -6.09
C MET A 39 2.97 13.28 -7.35
N GLY A 40 3.57 12.31 -7.98
CA GLY A 40 4.37 12.54 -9.17
C GLY A 40 4.73 11.25 -9.86
N TYR A 41 5.44 11.39 -10.97
CA TYR A 41 5.91 10.26 -11.75
C TYR A 41 7.32 9.85 -11.36
N LEU A 42 7.53 8.55 -11.27
CA LEU A 42 8.83 7.92 -11.07
C LEU A 42 9.14 7.02 -12.27
N PRO A 43 10.25 7.25 -12.99
CA PRO A 43 10.66 6.35 -14.05
C PRO A 43 11.24 5.06 -13.47
N LEU A 44 10.63 3.93 -13.82
CA LEU A 44 11.07 2.60 -13.41
C LEU A 44 10.93 1.66 -14.60
N ASP A 45 12.02 0.95 -14.93
CA ASP A 45 12.02 -0.08 -15.97
C ASP A 45 11.43 0.39 -17.32
N GLY A 46 11.77 1.62 -17.71
CA GLY A 46 11.31 2.23 -18.95
C GLY A 46 9.87 2.74 -18.95
N LYS A 47 9.19 2.70 -17.82
CA LYS A 47 7.82 3.20 -17.63
C LYS A 47 7.77 4.33 -16.64
N ARG A 48 6.74 5.16 -16.73
CA ARG A 48 6.47 6.23 -15.75
C ARG A 48 5.34 5.78 -14.83
N TYR A 49 5.66 5.52 -13.57
CA TYR A 49 4.70 5.14 -12.55
C TYR A 49 4.21 6.35 -11.78
N LEU A 50 2.90 6.46 -11.58
CA LEU A 50 2.30 7.47 -10.73
C LEU A 50 2.39 7.03 -9.27
N MET A 51 3.11 7.82 -8.49
CA MET A 51 3.42 7.54 -7.09
C MET A 51 2.91 8.65 -6.20
N GLY A 52 2.57 8.31 -4.97
CA GLY A 52 2.26 9.27 -3.92
C GLY A 52 3.05 8.97 -2.65
N ALA A 53 3.30 9.99 -1.86
CA ALA A 53 3.86 9.86 -0.52
C ALA A 53 3.25 10.89 0.41
N THR A 54 3.06 10.52 1.68
CA THR A 54 2.55 11.38 2.74
C THR A 54 3.54 11.39 3.90
N GLN A 55 3.80 12.55 4.46
CA GLN A 55 4.65 12.72 5.63
C GLN A 55 3.85 12.67 6.92
N ASN A 56 4.41 12.01 7.93
CA ASN A 56 3.90 12.10 9.29
C ASN A 56 4.30 13.46 9.90
N PRO A 57 3.34 14.34 10.28
CA PRO A 57 3.67 15.67 10.80
C PRO A 57 4.29 15.65 12.20
N MET A 58 4.18 14.55 12.93
CA MET A 58 4.73 14.41 14.28
C MET A 58 6.19 13.95 14.26
N THR A 59 6.54 13.05 13.35
CA THR A 59 7.88 12.45 13.28
C THR A 59 8.69 12.93 12.07
N TYR A 60 8.04 13.56 11.09
CA TYR A 60 8.61 13.95 9.78
C TYR A 60 9.05 12.77 8.90
N ASP A 61 8.83 11.55 9.36
CA ASP A 61 9.04 10.34 8.57
C ASP A 61 7.94 10.15 7.51
N ILE A 62 8.14 9.23 6.60
CA ILE A 62 7.10 8.84 5.66
C ILE A 62 5.99 8.11 6.41
N ASP A 63 4.75 8.57 6.27
CA ASP A 63 3.56 7.92 6.78
C ASP A 63 3.09 6.81 5.85
N SER A 64 3.03 7.09 4.56
CA SER A 64 2.67 6.13 3.53
C SER A 64 3.30 6.44 2.19
N VAL A 65 3.47 5.40 1.39
CA VAL A 65 3.87 5.46 -0.02
C VAL A 65 2.84 4.69 -0.82
N GLU A 66 2.36 5.27 -1.91
CA GLU A 66 1.37 4.65 -2.78
C GLU A 66 1.88 4.50 -4.21
N LEU A 67 1.66 3.32 -4.78
CA LEU A 67 1.73 3.09 -6.23
C LEU A 67 0.30 3.19 -6.76
N ARG A 68 -0.02 4.28 -7.44
CA ARG A 68 -1.39 4.64 -7.79
C ARG A 68 -1.87 4.05 -9.12
N GLU A 69 -0.98 3.66 -9.98
CA GLU A 69 -1.30 3.05 -11.27
C GLU A 69 -0.39 1.84 -11.50
N LEU A 70 -0.98 0.79 -12.03
CA LEU A 70 -0.29 -0.46 -12.38
C LEU A 70 -0.29 -0.63 -13.89
N PHE A 71 0.76 -1.27 -14.40
CA PHE A 71 0.83 -1.67 -15.80
C PHE A 71 0.58 -3.18 -15.93
N LYS A 72 0.12 -3.58 -17.10
CA LYS A 72 -0.04 -5.00 -17.41
C LYS A 72 1.30 -5.72 -17.25
N GLY A 73 1.27 -6.83 -16.55
CA GLY A 73 2.46 -7.62 -16.25
C GLY A 73 3.14 -7.26 -14.92
N ASP A 74 2.70 -6.21 -14.23
CA ASP A 74 3.18 -5.92 -12.89
C ASP A 74 2.77 -7.01 -11.91
N THR A 75 3.66 -7.31 -10.97
CA THR A 75 3.48 -8.33 -9.94
C THR A 75 3.79 -7.76 -8.56
N PHE A 76 3.27 -8.41 -7.53
CA PHE A 76 3.66 -8.17 -6.14
C PHE A 76 4.11 -9.49 -5.51
N GLU A 77 5.37 -9.55 -5.06
CA GLU A 77 5.99 -10.80 -4.58
C GLU A 77 5.77 -11.96 -5.57
N GLY A 78 5.88 -11.68 -6.86
CA GLY A 78 5.65 -12.64 -7.94
C GLY A 78 4.19 -12.94 -8.28
N ILE A 79 3.24 -12.36 -7.54
CA ILE A 79 1.80 -12.56 -7.76
C ILE A 79 1.30 -11.52 -8.77
N ALA A 80 0.58 -11.94 -9.79
CA ALA A 80 0.05 -11.03 -10.81
C ALA A 80 -0.93 -10.01 -10.22
N LEU A 81 -0.74 -8.75 -10.60
CA LEU A 81 -1.62 -7.64 -10.24
C LEU A 81 -2.51 -7.29 -11.44
N GLY A 82 -3.78 -6.99 -11.16
CA GLY A 82 -4.71 -6.57 -12.20
C GLY A 82 -5.26 -7.69 -13.08
N GLU A 83 -4.87 -8.93 -12.86
CA GLU A 83 -5.25 -10.09 -13.69
C GLU A 83 -6.13 -11.11 -12.94
N MET A 84 -6.24 -10.99 -11.62
CA MET A 84 -7.06 -11.87 -10.81
C MET A 84 -7.99 -11.07 -9.91
N SER A 85 -9.07 -11.73 -9.43
CA SER A 85 -9.99 -11.10 -8.49
C SER A 85 -9.30 -10.76 -7.17
N ALA A 86 -9.88 -9.83 -6.41
CA ALA A 86 -9.39 -9.48 -5.09
C ALA A 86 -9.31 -10.70 -4.16
N GLN A 87 -10.31 -11.60 -4.23
CA GLN A 87 -10.32 -12.81 -3.43
C GLN A 87 -9.21 -13.79 -3.81
N GLU A 88 -8.97 -13.98 -5.10
CA GLU A 88 -7.87 -14.82 -5.58
C GLU A 88 -6.52 -14.25 -5.17
N PHE A 89 -6.35 -12.93 -5.31
CA PHE A 89 -5.13 -12.25 -4.90
C PHE A 89 -4.88 -12.36 -3.39
N ALA A 90 -5.91 -12.17 -2.57
CA ALA A 90 -5.82 -12.37 -1.12
C ALA A 90 -5.45 -13.82 -0.77
N GLY A 91 -5.95 -14.79 -1.53
CA GLY A 91 -5.58 -16.19 -1.38
C GLY A 91 -4.10 -16.46 -1.64
N GLU A 92 -3.53 -15.83 -2.65
CA GLU A 92 -2.11 -15.95 -2.95
C GLU A 92 -1.25 -15.28 -1.84
N LEU A 93 -1.68 -14.12 -1.32
CA LEU A 93 -1.01 -13.48 -0.18
C LEU A 93 -0.99 -14.38 1.07
N ALA A 94 -2.10 -15.04 1.36
CA ALA A 94 -2.22 -15.95 2.50
C ALA A 94 -1.28 -17.15 2.43
N LYS A 95 -0.80 -17.52 1.25
CA LYS A 95 0.19 -18.59 1.07
C LYS A 95 1.61 -18.17 1.39
N ILE A 96 1.92 -16.88 1.33
CA ILE A 96 3.28 -16.35 1.50
C ILE A 96 3.46 -15.52 2.77
N GLY A 97 2.42 -15.34 3.56
CA GLY A 97 2.48 -14.57 4.79
C GLY A 97 1.25 -14.75 5.67
N SER A 98 0.97 -13.74 6.47
CA SER A 98 -0.23 -13.73 7.31
C SER A 98 -1.51 -13.67 6.48
N VAL A 99 -2.63 -14.09 7.09
CA VAL A 99 -3.94 -14.01 6.44
C VAL A 99 -4.33 -12.53 6.30
N PRO A 100 -4.62 -12.05 5.09
CA PRO A 100 -5.07 -10.68 4.90
C PRO A 100 -6.50 -10.46 5.40
N ILE A 101 -6.82 -9.19 5.67
CA ILE A 101 -8.16 -8.74 5.99
C ILE A 101 -8.76 -8.13 4.73
N MET A 102 -9.94 -8.61 4.33
CA MET A 102 -10.66 -8.05 3.19
C MET A 102 -11.78 -7.11 3.65
N GLU A 103 -11.89 -6.01 2.95
CA GLU A 103 -13.04 -5.11 3.00
C GLU A 103 -13.52 -4.83 1.55
N ASP A 104 -14.62 -4.11 1.39
CA ASP A 104 -15.21 -3.87 0.06
C ASP A 104 -14.28 -3.16 -0.91
N THR A 105 -13.40 -2.30 -0.41
CA THR A 105 -12.52 -1.45 -1.23
C THR A 105 -11.03 -1.75 -1.06
N GLY A 106 -10.68 -2.74 -0.23
CA GLY A 106 -9.28 -2.99 0.05
C GLY A 106 -8.97 -4.37 0.60
N ILE A 107 -7.71 -4.72 0.46
CA ILE A 107 -7.10 -5.91 1.06
C ILE A 107 -5.99 -5.40 1.97
N TRP A 108 -6.10 -5.65 3.27
CA TRP A 108 -5.12 -5.26 4.26
C TRP A 108 -4.23 -6.43 4.64
N TRP A 109 -2.93 -6.22 4.54
CA TRP A 109 -1.93 -7.20 4.95
C TRP A 109 -1.09 -6.64 6.11
N PRO A 110 -1.65 -6.65 7.34
CA PRO A 110 -1.16 -5.84 8.46
C PRO A 110 0.25 -6.18 8.90
N ALA A 111 0.60 -7.46 8.96
CA ALA A 111 1.92 -7.91 9.40
C ALA A 111 3.05 -7.36 8.51
N GLU A 112 2.75 -7.11 7.25
CA GLU A 112 3.69 -6.60 6.25
C GLU A 112 3.54 -5.08 6.01
N ARG A 113 2.58 -4.44 6.67
CA ARG A 113 2.28 -3.00 6.54
C ARG A 113 1.97 -2.58 5.12
N VAL A 114 1.27 -3.42 4.39
CA VAL A 114 0.87 -3.20 3.00
C VAL A 114 -0.64 -3.34 2.89
N CYS A 115 -1.24 -2.50 2.08
CA CYS A 115 -2.61 -2.71 1.65
C CYS A 115 -2.75 -2.51 0.13
N PHE A 116 -3.81 -3.07 -0.41
CA PHE A 116 -4.15 -2.98 -1.82
C PHE A 116 -5.55 -2.40 -1.92
N TYR A 117 -5.70 -1.29 -2.62
CA TYR A 117 -7.02 -0.80 -2.95
C TYR A 117 -7.58 -1.56 -4.14
N VAL A 118 -8.86 -1.89 -4.04
CA VAL A 118 -9.57 -2.71 -5.02
C VAL A 118 -10.54 -1.83 -5.80
N TYR A 119 -10.46 -1.92 -7.11
CA TYR A 119 -11.38 -1.27 -8.04
C TYR A 119 -11.92 -2.30 -9.03
N GLU A 120 -13.25 -2.38 -9.16
CA GLU A 120 -13.91 -3.38 -10.02
C GLU A 120 -13.42 -4.81 -9.76
N ASP A 121 -13.33 -5.17 -8.47
CA ASP A 121 -12.88 -6.48 -7.99
C ASP A 121 -11.43 -6.85 -8.34
N VAL A 122 -10.59 -5.87 -8.66
CA VAL A 122 -9.20 -6.09 -9.03
C VAL A 122 -8.27 -5.19 -8.19
N PRO A 123 -7.16 -5.70 -7.64
CA PRO A 123 -6.15 -4.84 -7.01
C PRO A 123 -5.61 -3.80 -7.98
N SER A 124 -5.73 -2.53 -7.63
CA SER A 124 -5.41 -1.40 -8.54
C SER A 124 -4.35 -0.44 -7.99
N THR A 125 -4.14 -0.43 -6.68
CA THR A 125 -3.21 0.45 -6.00
C THR A 125 -2.52 -0.32 -4.89
N ILE A 126 -1.23 -0.12 -4.71
CA ILE A 126 -0.49 -0.67 -3.57
C ILE A 126 -0.14 0.48 -2.64
N CYS A 127 -0.36 0.31 -1.35
CA CYS A 127 0.02 1.27 -0.32
C CYS A 127 0.90 0.60 0.73
N TRP A 128 2.08 1.15 0.96
CA TRP A 128 2.99 0.76 2.04
C TRP A 128 2.90 1.78 3.15
N TRP A 129 2.72 1.32 4.38
CA TRP A 129 2.56 2.18 5.55
C TRP A 129 3.84 2.23 6.37
N GLY A 130 4.13 3.42 6.88
CA GLY A 130 5.22 3.63 7.82
C GLY A 130 4.97 2.97 9.16
N LYS A 131 5.96 3.07 10.05
CA LYS A 131 5.95 2.39 11.35
C LYS A 131 4.82 2.89 12.26
N ASP A 132 4.53 4.17 12.22
CA ASP A 132 3.51 4.83 13.06
C ASP A 132 2.54 5.63 12.19
N PRO A 133 1.62 4.96 11.49
CA PRO A 133 0.64 5.66 10.66
C PRO A 133 -0.28 6.53 11.53
N ILE A 134 -0.71 7.68 11.01
CA ILE A 134 -1.46 8.66 11.80
C ILE A 134 -2.91 8.25 11.99
N VAL A 135 -3.50 7.58 10.99
CA VAL A 135 -4.91 7.18 11.03
C VAL A 135 -5.11 6.10 12.08
N ASP A 136 -5.96 6.35 13.08
CA ASP A 136 -6.18 5.43 14.20
C ASP A 136 -6.67 4.04 13.76
N GLU A 137 -7.51 3.99 12.75
CA GLU A 137 -7.96 2.72 12.14
C GLU A 137 -6.78 1.90 11.61
N VAL A 138 -5.90 2.54 10.86
CA VAL A 138 -4.70 1.90 10.32
C VAL A 138 -3.76 1.45 11.43
N LYS A 139 -3.57 2.28 12.47
CA LYS A 139 -2.79 1.90 13.66
C LYS A 139 -3.34 0.65 14.33
N THR A 140 -4.66 0.58 14.49
CA THR A 140 -5.33 -0.56 15.11
C THR A 140 -5.12 -1.83 14.29
N ILE A 141 -5.32 -1.76 12.98
CA ILE A 141 -5.12 -2.88 12.06
C ILE A 141 -3.68 -3.37 12.12
N PHE A 142 -2.71 -2.47 11.99
CA PHE A 142 -1.29 -2.84 11.94
C PHE A 142 -0.69 -3.22 13.29
N SER A 143 -1.32 -2.85 14.40
CA SER A 143 -0.91 -3.32 15.72
C SER A 143 -1.35 -4.76 16.02
N GLY A 144 -2.11 -5.37 15.14
CA GLY A 144 -2.62 -6.73 15.33
C GLY A 144 -3.81 -6.83 16.27
N LYS A 145 -4.42 -5.72 16.67
CA LYS A 145 -5.62 -5.68 17.54
C LYS A 145 -6.91 -5.90 16.75
N ILE A 146 -6.89 -6.86 15.83
CA ILE A 146 -8.03 -7.18 14.97
C ILE A 146 -9.28 -7.55 15.78
N GLY A 147 -9.09 -8.16 16.95
CA GLY A 147 -10.20 -8.53 17.83
C GLY A 147 -10.97 -7.34 18.42
N GLU A 148 -10.42 -6.13 18.38
CA GLU A 148 -11.06 -4.88 18.82
C GLU A 148 -11.82 -4.18 17.69
N LEU A 149 -11.67 -4.65 16.43
CA LEU A 149 -12.37 -4.10 15.28
C LEU A 149 -13.78 -4.67 15.15
N ASP A 150 -14.66 -3.88 14.58
CA ASP A 150 -15.98 -4.36 14.19
C ASP A 150 -15.86 -5.28 12.98
N LEU A 151 -15.85 -6.59 13.22
CA LEU A 151 -15.72 -7.61 12.19
C LEU A 151 -16.89 -7.66 11.20
N ASN A 152 -17.98 -6.89 11.43
CA ASN A 152 -19.02 -6.71 10.42
C ASN A 152 -18.56 -5.85 9.25
N VAL A 153 -17.50 -5.05 9.44
CA VAL A 153 -16.92 -4.19 8.41
C VAL A 153 -15.79 -4.91 7.67
N TYR A 154 -15.07 -5.78 8.36
CA TYR A 154 -13.91 -6.48 7.82
C TYR A 154 -14.16 -7.98 7.66
N HIS A 155 -13.72 -8.53 6.55
CA HIS A 155 -13.78 -9.96 6.29
C HIS A 155 -12.39 -10.57 6.38
N LEU A 156 -12.21 -11.54 7.29
CA LEU A 156 -10.98 -12.31 7.34
C LEU A 156 -10.97 -13.29 6.18
N TYR A 157 -9.99 -13.18 5.32
CA TYR A 157 -9.76 -14.15 4.26
C TYR A 157 -9.09 -15.39 4.86
N LYS A 158 -9.59 -16.57 4.52
CA LYS A 158 -8.95 -17.84 4.82
C LYS A 158 -8.58 -18.49 3.50
N ALA A 159 -7.30 -18.86 3.34
CA ALA A 159 -6.89 -19.66 2.21
C ALA A 159 -7.68 -20.98 2.21
N GLU A 160 -8.14 -21.40 1.05
CA GLU A 160 -8.69 -22.73 0.89
C GLU A 160 -7.54 -23.74 1.08
N GLU A 161 -7.76 -24.66 1.99
CA GLU A 161 -6.80 -25.74 2.24
C GLU A 161 -6.82 -26.76 1.10
#